data_9a36662602d760eb88ed2dc5e1ee7bdb
#
_entry.id   9a36662602d760eb88ed2dc5e1ee7bdb
#
_cell.length_a   1.000
_cell.length_b   1.000
_cell.length_c   1.000
_cell.angle_alpha   90.00
_cell.angle_beta   90.00
_cell.angle_gamma   90.00
#
_symmetry.space_group_name_H-M   'P 1'
#
loop_
_entity.id
_entity.type
_entity.pdbx_description
1 polymer ?
#
loop_
_entity_poly.entity_id
_entity_poly.type
_entity_poly.pdbx_seq_one_letter_code
_entity_poly.pdbx_strand_id
1 'polypeptide(L)'
;AKLKLKKLRPDSGMKPSVPDLDYGRYYALVIGNDSYRHMGDLRTAVNDARRVSAVLEDDYGFEVKLLRNASRDNVIKSLSGLRRKVRSKDNLLIYYAGHGYLDEAANEGYWLPTDAEREDPSNWIGNSMVVSQVRAMDAKHVMVVADSCFSGTITRGLKIEQRTPDVLQKIVKKKARTALTSGGLEPVMDSGGGNHSAFASAFISLLEENDGVLDASQLFSQLRPKVMVNSPQTPEYGNIHQAGHDGGDFLFVRQ
;
A
#
# COMPACT_ATOMS: atom_id res chain seq x y z
N ALA A 1 -47.28 -28.37 -7.92
CA ALA A 1 -46.20 -28.25 -8.91
C ALA A 1 -45.05 -27.46 -8.28
N LYS A 2 -43.95 -28.10 -7.92
CA LYS A 2 -42.73 -27.44 -7.40
C LYS A 2 -41.89 -26.98 -8.60
N LEU A 3 -41.79 -25.65 -8.75
CA LEU A 3 -40.85 -25.06 -9.72
C LEU A 3 -39.40 -25.30 -9.22
N LYS A 4 -38.66 -26.14 -9.94
CA LYS A 4 -37.22 -26.28 -9.80
C LYS A 4 -36.54 -25.03 -10.41
N LEU A 5 -36.05 -24.12 -9.58
CA LEU A 5 -35.12 -23.05 -10.00
C LEU A 5 -33.81 -23.71 -10.47
N LYS A 6 -33.61 -23.73 -11.78
CA LYS A 6 -32.34 -24.11 -12.41
C LYS A 6 -31.31 -23.05 -12.07
N LYS A 7 -30.33 -23.39 -11.21
CA LYS A 7 -29.15 -22.52 -11.01
C LYS A 7 -28.47 -22.34 -12.36
N LEU A 8 -28.62 -21.16 -12.94
CA LEU A 8 -27.78 -20.70 -14.03
C LEU A 8 -26.36 -20.56 -13.45
N ARG A 9 -25.46 -21.46 -13.87
CA ARG A 9 -24.03 -21.24 -13.72
C ARG A 9 -23.70 -20.03 -14.59
N PRO A 10 -22.97 -19.01 -14.12
CA PRO A 10 -22.40 -18.01 -15.02
C PRO A 10 -21.44 -18.77 -15.94
N ASP A 11 -21.70 -18.66 -17.22
CA ASP A 11 -20.96 -19.34 -18.26
C ASP A 11 -19.65 -18.61 -18.52
N SER A 12 -18.64 -19.48 -18.74
CA SER A 12 -17.40 -19.25 -19.49
C SER A 12 -16.53 -18.03 -19.13
N GLY A 13 -15.50 -18.30 -18.45
CA GLY A 13 -14.08 -18.17 -18.76
C GLY A 13 -13.61 -17.31 -19.93
N MET A 14 -14.06 -16.06 -20.03
CA MET A 14 -13.22 -15.03 -20.60
C MET A 14 -12.41 -14.48 -19.43
N LYS A 15 -11.12 -14.89 -19.31
CA LYS A 15 -10.16 -14.14 -18.49
C LYS A 15 -10.23 -12.69 -18.96
N PRO A 16 -10.41 -11.71 -18.06
CA PRO A 16 -10.39 -10.31 -18.45
C PRO A 16 -9.07 -10.08 -19.18
N SER A 17 -9.12 -9.69 -20.45
CA SER A 17 -7.92 -9.45 -21.24
C SER A 17 -7.21 -8.25 -20.66
N VAL A 18 -6.01 -8.47 -20.09
CA VAL A 18 -5.13 -7.38 -19.71
C VAL A 18 -4.87 -6.55 -20.97
N PRO A 19 -5.21 -5.25 -21.02
CA PRO A 19 -4.96 -4.44 -22.19
C PRO A 19 -3.46 -4.48 -22.55
N ASP A 20 -3.14 -4.59 -23.84
CA ASP A 20 -1.76 -4.57 -24.35
C ASP A 20 -1.19 -3.14 -24.26
N LEU A 21 -0.67 -2.79 -23.09
CA LEU A 21 -0.10 -1.48 -22.76
C LEU A 21 1.29 -1.68 -22.16
N ASP A 22 2.20 -0.73 -22.42
CA ASP A 22 3.51 -0.69 -21.74
C ASP A 22 3.31 -0.22 -20.28
N TYR A 23 3.18 -1.19 -19.37
CA TYR A 23 3.02 -0.94 -17.95
C TYR A 23 4.34 -0.62 -17.24
N GLY A 24 5.50 -0.81 -17.89
CA GLY A 24 6.82 -0.61 -17.30
C GLY A 24 7.21 -1.69 -16.30
N ARG A 25 8.29 -1.46 -15.55
CA ARG A 25 8.76 -2.38 -14.50
C ARG A 25 8.15 -2.05 -13.16
N TYR A 26 8.03 -3.06 -12.33
CA TYR A 26 7.46 -2.94 -10.99
C TYR A 26 8.51 -3.22 -9.92
N TYR A 27 8.64 -2.31 -8.99
CA TYR A 27 9.52 -2.40 -7.82
C TYR A 27 8.72 -2.26 -6.54
N ALA A 28 9.13 -2.95 -5.48
CA ALA A 28 8.55 -2.74 -4.16
C ALA A 28 9.62 -2.65 -3.08
N LEU A 29 9.40 -1.76 -2.12
CA LEU A 29 10.05 -1.76 -0.81
C LEU A 29 8.99 -2.18 0.20
N VAL A 30 9.16 -3.34 0.80
CA VAL A 30 8.23 -3.87 1.79
C VAL A 30 8.93 -3.94 3.14
N ILE A 31 8.33 -3.29 4.15
CA ILE A 31 8.93 -3.13 5.48
C ILE A 31 7.94 -3.69 6.50
N GLY A 32 8.42 -4.61 7.36
CA GLY A 32 7.67 -5.14 8.49
C GLY A 32 8.51 -5.11 9.76
N ASN A 33 8.02 -4.45 10.80
CA ASN A 33 8.70 -4.28 12.07
C ASN A 33 7.86 -4.85 13.21
N ASP A 34 8.30 -5.96 13.81
CA ASP A 34 7.69 -6.58 14.98
C ASP A 34 8.51 -6.32 16.25
N SER A 35 9.84 -6.43 16.17
CA SER A 35 10.73 -6.42 17.33
C SER A 35 11.39 -5.06 17.48
N TYR A 36 11.06 -4.38 18.56
CA TYR A 36 11.51 -3.01 18.87
C TYR A 36 12.46 -2.99 20.05
N ARG A 37 13.46 -2.11 20.04
CA ARG A 37 14.44 -2.00 21.11
C ARG A 37 13.92 -1.24 22.33
N HIS A 38 13.04 -0.25 22.12
CA HIS A 38 12.62 0.71 23.14
C HIS A 38 11.09 0.82 23.26
N MET A 39 10.35 -0.02 22.54
CA MET A 39 8.88 -0.05 22.53
C MET A 39 8.38 -1.50 22.62
N GLY A 40 7.07 -1.68 22.85
CA GLY A 40 6.44 -3.00 22.82
C GLY A 40 6.51 -3.63 21.43
N ASP A 41 6.72 -4.93 21.39
CA ASP A 41 6.74 -5.71 20.16
C ASP A 41 5.33 -5.81 19.55
N LEU A 42 5.27 -5.95 18.22
CA LEU A 42 4.10 -6.32 17.45
C LEU A 42 4.15 -7.83 17.11
N ARG A 43 3.07 -8.36 16.53
CA ARG A 43 2.95 -9.80 16.25
C ARG A 43 2.85 -10.15 14.79
N THR A 44 2.29 -9.25 13.98
CA THR A 44 1.89 -9.58 12.60
C THR A 44 2.67 -8.83 11.53
N ALA A 45 3.28 -7.69 11.83
CA ALA A 45 3.83 -6.78 10.83
C ALA A 45 4.91 -7.43 9.93
N VAL A 46 5.79 -8.26 10.48
CA VAL A 46 6.79 -9.00 9.69
C VAL A 46 6.13 -10.10 8.85
N ASN A 47 5.10 -10.77 9.40
CA ASN A 47 4.36 -11.79 8.67
C ASN A 47 3.55 -11.17 7.51
N ASP A 48 2.91 -10.03 7.76
CA ASP A 48 2.19 -9.26 6.75
C ASP A 48 3.12 -8.84 5.60
N ALA A 49 4.28 -8.26 5.95
CA ALA A 49 5.29 -7.86 5.00
C ALA A 49 5.81 -9.04 4.14
N ARG A 50 6.02 -10.21 4.75
CA ARG A 50 6.42 -11.43 4.01
C ARG A 50 5.36 -11.87 3.02
N ARG A 51 4.07 -11.91 3.44
CA ARG A 51 3.00 -12.34 2.56
C ARG A 51 2.76 -11.36 1.42
N VAL A 52 2.75 -10.05 1.73
CA VAL A 52 2.67 -8.99 0.71
C VAL A 52 3.82 -9.13 -0.30
N SER A 53 5.06 -9.34 0.16
CA SER A 53 6.22 -9.55 -0.73
C SER A 53 5.99 -10.73 -1.66
N ALA A 54 5.60 -11.89 -1.13
CA ALA A 54 5.38 -13.09 -1.93
C ALA A 54 4.29 -12.88 -2.99
N VAL A 55 3.15 -12.29 -2.64
CA VAL A 55 2.08 -12.00 -3.61
C VAL A 55 2.56 -11.05 -4.70
N LEU A 56 3.30 -9.98 -4.34
CA LEU A 56 3.81 -9.03 -5.33
C LEU A 56 4.84 -9.66 -6.27
N GLU A 57 5.71 -10.54 -5.77
CA GLU A 57 6.70 -11.26 -6.58
C GLU A 57 6.06 -12.32 -7.47
N ASP A 58 5.25 -13.22 -6.88
CA ASP A 58 4.76 -14.41 -7.54
C ASP A 58 3.62 -14.10 -8.53
N ASP A 59 2.72 -13.17 -8.16
CA ASP A 59 1.50 -12.90 -8.92
C ASP A 59 1.58 -11.66 -9.81
N TYR A 60 2.51 -10.73 -9.52
CA TYR A 60 2.60 -9.42 -10.19
C TYR A 60 3.97 -9.11 -10.77
N GLY A 61 4.96 -9.98 -10.58
CA GLY A 61 6.31 -9.83 -11.14
C GLY A 61 7.09 -8.62 -10.63
N PHE A 62 6.82 -8.17 -9.39
CA PHE A 62 7.58 -7.10 -8.78
C PHE A 62 9.00 -7.55 -8.44
N GLU A 63 9.96 -6.67 -8.61
CA GLU A 63 11.25 -6.79 -7.96
C GLU A 63 11.13 -6.24 -6.53
N VAL A 64 11.06 -7.13 -5.54
CA VAL A 64 10.79 -6.76 -4.15
C VAL A 64 12.08 -6.68 -3.33
N LYS A 65 12.20 -5.63 -2.53
CA LYS A 65 13.14 -5.51 -1.42
C LYS A 65 12.39 -5.60 -0.10
N LEU A 66 12.49 -6.75 0.56
CA LEU A 66 11.89 -6.97 1.88
C LEU A 66 12.86 -6.56 2.99
N LEU A 67 12.41 -5.69 3.89
CA LEU A 67 13.09 -5.34 5.13
C LEU A 67 12.27 -5.86 6.32
N ARG A 68 12.94 -6.57 7.23
CA ARG A 68 12.34 -7.10 8.45
C ARG A 68 13.07 -6.53 9.64
N ASN A 69 12.33 -5.98 10.60
CA ASN A 69 12.89 -5.36 11.80
C ASN A 69 13.99 -4.35 11.46
N ALA A 70 13.65 -3.41 10.59
CA ALA A 70 14.60 -2.47 10.04
C ALA A 70 14.81 -1.26 10.95
N SER A 71 16.07 -0.85 11.09
CA SER A 71 16.43 0.44 11.67
C SER A 71 16.12 1.58 10.70
N ARG A 72 16.11 2.81 11.23
CA ARG A 72 15.97 4.03 10.42
C ARG A 72 16.98 4.08 9.28
N ASP A 73 18.24 3.80 9.57
CA ASP A 73 19.32 3.80 8.57
C ASP A 73 19.05 2.84 7.41
N ASN A 74 18.57 1.62 7.71
CA ASN A 74 18.24 0.61 6.71
C ASN A 74 17.08 1.06 5.80
N VAL A 75 16.05 1.69 6.37
CA VAL A 75 14.92 2.21 5.60
C VAL A 75 15.36 3.35 4.69
N ILE A 76 16.08 4.33 5.21
CA ILE A 76 16.54 5.50 4.45
C ILE A 76 17.52 5.10 3.33
N LYS A 77 18.47 4.19 3.60
CA LYS A 77 19.38 3.66 2.57
C LYS A 77 18.61 2.94 1.46
N SER A 78 17.54 2.22 1.81
CA SER A 78 16.73 1.50 0.83
C SER A 78 15.91 2.45 -0.04
N LEU A 79 15.27 3.46 0.55
CA LEU A 79 14.56 4.51 -0.20
C LEU A 79 15.51 5.25 -1.14
N SER A 80 16.68 5.64 -0.65
CA SER A 80 17.71 6.32 -1.46
C SER A 80 18.24 5.42 -2.59
N GLY A 81 18.38 4.11 -2.35
CA GLY A 81 18.77 3.13 -3.37
C GLY A 81 17.73 3.03 -4.48
N LEU A 82 16.45 2.91 -4.12
CA LEU A 82 15.35 2.86 -5.08
C LEU A 82 15.24 4.16 -5.89
N ARG A 83 15.38 5.32 -5.25
CA ARG A 83 15.39 6.61 -5.97
C ARG A 83 16.46 6.65 -7.09
N ARG A 84 17.62 6.02 -6.90
CA ARG A 84 18.66 5.91 -7.93
C ARG A 84 18.37 4.86 -9.00
N LYS A 85 17.52 3.87 -8.66
CA LYS A 85 17.24 2.72 -9.52
C LYS A 85 16.05 2.94 -10.46
N VAL A 86 14.93 3.45 -9.93
CA VAL A 86 13.68 3.61 -10.68
C VAL A 86 13.79 4.70 -11.76
N ARG A 87 13.10 4.48 -12.88
CA ARG A 87 13.08 5.37 -14.06
C ARG A 87 11.66 5.82 -14.38
N SER A 88 11.53 6.75 -15.31
CA SER A 88 10.28 7.45 -15.67
C SER A 88 9.14 6.58 -16.19
N LYS A 89 9.40 5.31 -16.54
CA LYS A 89 8.38 4.33 -16.91
C LYS A 89 8.06 3.34 -15.79
N ASP A 90 8.84 3.31 -14.72
CA ASP A 90 8.74 2.32 -13.66
C ASP A 90 7.65 2.67 -12.65
N ASN A 91 7.21 1.64 -11.94
CA ASN A 91 6.24 1.72 -10.85
C ASN A 91 6.90 1.30 -9.54
N LEU A 92 6.59 1.99 -8.45
CA LEU A 92 7.13 1.70 -7.13
C LEU A 92 6.02 1.62 -6.10
N LEU A 93 5.96 0.50 -5.38
CA LEU A 93 5.15 0.35 -4.19
C LEU A 93 6.05 0.41 -2.96
N ILE A 94 5.65 1.20 -1.96
CA ILE A 94 6.30 1.25 -0.65
C ILE A 94 5.27 0.78 0.37
N TYR A 95 5.48 -0.39 0.98
CA TYR A 95 4.63 -0.94 2.03
C TYR A 95 5.34 -0.85 3.37
N TYR A 96 4.65 -0.34 4.37
CA TYR A 96 5.12 -0.26 5.74
C TYR A 96 4.09 -0.86 6.69
N ALA A 97 4.50 -1.82 7.52
CA ALA A 97 3.76 -2.33 8.65
C ALA A 97 4.62 -2.23 9.92
N GLY A 98 4.10 -1.58 10.94
CA GLY A 98 4.84 -1.31 12.17
C GLY A 98 4.21 -0.19 13.01
N HIS A 99 4.88 0.17 14.10
CA HIS A 99 4.43 1.31 14.91
C HIS A 99 4.47 2.62 14.13
N GLY A 100 3.50 3.47 14.42
CA GLY A 100 3.43 4.85 13.97
C GLY A 100 3.10 5.79 15.13
N TYR A 101 3.38 7.07 14.94
CA TYR A 101 3.09 8.13 15.90
C TYR A 101 2.57 9.37 15.17
N LEU A 102 1.60 10.05 15.78
CA LEU A 102 1.15 11.37 15.33
C LEU A 102 1.57 12.43 16.36
N ASP A 103 2.34 13.40 15.91
CA ASP A 103 2.50 14.66 16.61
C ASP A 103 1.36 15.59 16.20
N GLU A 104 0.33 15.69 17.05
CA GLU A 104 -0.85 16.52 16.77
C GLU A 104 -0.49 18.01 16.70
N ALA A 105 0.48 18.47 17.49
CA ALA A 105 0.91 19.87 17.50
C ALA A 105 1.62 20.26 16.21
N ALA A 106 2.44 19.36 15.67
CA ALA A 106 3.12 19.55 14.39
C ALA A 106 2.26 19.09 13.19
N ASN A 107 1.14 18.38 13.43
CA ASN A 107 0.35 17.70 12.40
C ASN A 107 1.22 16.81 11.49
N GLU A 108 2.16 16.09 12.12
CA GLU A 108 3.12 15.24 11.42
C GLU A 108 3.02 13.79 11.90
N GLY A 109 2.79 12.87 10.97
CA GLY A 109 2.84 11.43 11.23
C GLY A 109 4.24 10.87 11.03
N TYR A 110 4.58 9.85 11.81
CA TYR A 110 5.90 9.22 11.79
C TYR A 110 5.77 7.71 11.69
N TRP A 111 6.62 7.08 10.88
CA TRP A 111 6.93 5.67 10.98
C TRP A 111 8.01 5.48 12.03
N LEU A 112 7.83 4.50 12.90
CA LEU A 112 8.77 4.19 13.97
C LEU A 112 9.59 2.95 13.60
N PRO A 113 10.84 3.10 13.17
CA PRO A 113 11.76 1.99 12.97
C PRO A 113 12.07 1.26 14.28
N THR A 114 12.73 0.09 14.19
CA THR A 114 13.00 -0.75 15.38
C THR A 114 13.97 -0.13 16.40
N ASP A 115 14.71 0.88 16.00
CA ASP A 115 15.63 1.69 16.82
C ASP A 115 15.04 3.03 17.27
N ALA A 116 13.74 3.26 17.04
CA ALA A 116 13.05 4.45 17.51
C ALA A 116 12.86 4.42 19.03
N GLU A 117 13.07 5.55 19.68
CA GLU A 117 12.82 5.78 21.10
C GLU A 117 11.50 6.51 21.29
N ARG A 118 10.81 6.32 22.45
CA ARG A 118 9.46 6.87 22.67
C ARG A 118 9.41 8.39 22.70
N GLU A 119 10.43 9.01 23.28
CA GLU A 119 10.47 10.43 23.58
C GLU A 119 11.50 11.19 22.73
N ASP A 120 12.29 10.47 21.93
CA ASP A 120 13.31 11.06 21.06
C ASP A 120 13.00 10.79 19.58
N PRO A 121 12.59 11.82 18.83
CA PRO A 121 12.23 11.66 17.41
C PRO A 121 13.43 11.51 16.47
N SER A 122 14.68 11.49 16.96
CA SER A 122 15.89 11.46 16.13
C SER A 122 15.93 10.25 15.19
N ASN A 123 15.38 9.10 15.61
CA ASN A 123 15.28 7.88 14.82
C ASN A 123 13.90 7.65 14.20
N TRP A 124 12.99 8.60 14.26
CA TRP A 124 11.70 8.49 13.60
C TRP A 124 11.79 8.89 12.12
N ILE A 125 10.88 8.40 11.31
CA ILE A 125 10.78 8.75 9.90
C ILE A 125 9.49 9.51 9.67
N GLY A 126 9.59 10.83 9.55
CA GLY A 126 8.43 11.70 9.31
C GLY A 126 7.81 11.47 7.92
N ASN A 127 6.50 11.62 7.83
CA ASN A 127 5.77 11.56 6.57
C ASN A 127 6.29 12.61 5.58
N SER A 128 6.69 13.78 6.04
CA SER A 128 7.33 14.83 5.24
C SER A 128 8.61 14.34 4.55
N MET A 129 9.41 13.52 5.24
CA MET A 129 10.61 12.89 4.66
C MET A 129 10.21 11.87 3.58
N VAL A 130 9.22 11.01 3.83
CA VAL A 130 8.71 10.03 2.85
C VAL A 130 8.19 10.77 1.62
N VAL A 131 7.38 11.80 1.78
CA VAL A 131 6.85 12.66 0.70
C VAL A 131 7.99 13.26 -0.12
N SER A 132 9.04 13.79 0.53
CA SER A 132 10.21 14.35 -0.16
C SER A 132 10.95 13.31 -0.99
N GLN A 133 11.11 12.08 -0.48
CA GLN A 133 11.72 10.99 -1.26
C GLN A 133 10.84 10.62 -2.46
N VAL A 134 9.53 10.43 -2.25
CA VAL A 134 8.56 10.09 -3.32
C VAL A 134 8.53 11.17 -4.41
N ARG A 135 8.53 12.45 -4.03
CA ARG A 135 8.58 13.58 -4.97
C ARG A 135 9.83 13.57 -5.83
N ALA A 136 10.96 13.18 -5.26
CA ALA A 136 12.25 13.16 -5.93
C ALA A 136 12.50 11.90 -6.78
N MET A 137 11.58 10.92 -6.76
CA MET A 137 11.66 9.71 -7.57
C MET A 137 11.18 9.95 -8.99
N ASP A 138 11.93 9.44 -9.97
CA ASP A 138 11.57 9.55 -11.39
C ASP A 138 10.51 8.50 -11.82
N ALA A 139 10.08 7.61 -10.93
CA ALA A 139 9.04 6.61 -11.22
C ALA A 139 7.75 7.26 -11.75
N LYS A 140 7.07 6.58 -12.69
CA LYS A 140 5.78 7.01 -13.23
C LYS A 140 4.70 6.97 -12.15
N HIS A 141 4.54 5.82 -11.50
CA HIS A 141 3.59 5.63 -10.44
C HIS A 141 4.32 5.27 -9.14
N VAL A 142 3.98 5.96 -8.06
CA VAL A 142 4.41 5.60 -6.70
C VAL A 142 3.18 5.51 -5.82
N MET A 143 3.05 4.38 -5.14
CA MET A 143 2.03 4.15 -4.13
C MET A 143 2.70 3.85 -2.79
N VAL A 144 2.29 4.56 -1.75
CA VAL A 144 2.66 4.27 -0.37
C VAL A 144 1.50 3.57 0.29
N VAL A 145 1.74 2.40 0.88
CA VAL A 145 0.76 1.64 1.67
C VAL A 145 1.29 1.58 3.09
N ALA A 146 0.54 2.15 4.05
CA ALA A 146 0.96 2.22 5.43
C ALA A 146 -0.07 1.55 6.34
N ASP A 147 0.31 0.41 6.88
CA ASP A 147 -0.41 -0.30 7.94
C ASP A 147 0.21 0.05 9.29
N SER A 148 -0.08 1.26 9.73
CA SER A 148 0.43 1.82 10.99
C SER A 148 -0.54 2.85 11.54
N CYS A 149 -0.51 3.08 12.86
CA CYS A 149 -1.21 4.20 13.47
C CYS A 149 -0.77 5.52 12.82
N PHE A 150 -1.70 6.46 12.58
CA PHE A 150 -1.40 7.86 12.21
C PHE A 150 -0.86 8.11 10.80
N SER A 151 -1.15 7.24 9.86
CA SER A 151 -0.73 7.41 8.46
C SER A 151 -1.62 8.38 7.65
N GLY A 152 -2.79 8.79 8.15
CA GLY A 152 -3.78 9.61 7.45
C GLY A 152 -3.35 11.04 7.09
N THR A 153 -2.25 11.57 7.65
CA THR A 153 -1.76 12.92 7.34
C THR A 153 -1.13 13.06 5.94
N ILE A 154 -0.94 11.96 5.22
CA ILE A 154 -0.28 11.96 3.90
C ILE A 154 -1.26 12.28 2.76
N THR A 155 -2.57 12.04 2.92
CA THR A 155 -3.53 11.97 1.82
C THR A 155 -4.51 13.14 1.73
N ARG A 156 -4.95 13.45 0.49
CA ARG A 156 -6.20 14.16 0.20
C ARG A 156 -7.11 13.25 -0.60
N GLY A 157 -8.35 13.04 -0.14
CA GLY A 157 -9.29 12.10 -0.73
C GLY A 157 -9.50 12.23 -2.25
N LEU A 158 -9.62 11.10 -2.92
CA LEU A 158 -9.90 10.99 -4.35
C LEU A 158 -11.38 10.69 -4.59
N LYS A 159 -11.90 11.18 -5.72
CA LYS A 159 -13.21 10.75 -6.26
C LYS A 159 -13.01 9.47 -7.06
N ILE A 160 -13.83 8.47 -6.80
CA ILE A 160 -13.86 7.20 -7.55
C ILE A 160 -14.70 7.42 -8.81
N GLU A 161 -14.10 7.23 -9.99
CA GLU A 161 -14.79 7.31 -11.29
C GLU A 161 -14.97 5.90 -11.89
N GLN A 162 -16.00 5.73 -12.75
CA GLN A 162 -16.18 4.48 -13.48
C GLN A 162 -15.02 4.25 -14.47
N ARG A 163 -14.50 3.02 -14.51
CA ARG A 163 -13.35 2.62 -15.31
C ARG A 163 -13.78 2.02 -16.66
N THR A 164 -13.37 2.65 -17.72
CA THR A 164 -13.44 2.14 -19.09
C THR A 164 -12.03 1.91 -19.63
N PRO A 165 -11.80 1.11 -20.68
CA PRO A 165 -10.48 0.93 -21.29
C PRO A 165 -9.80 2.27 -21.65
N ASP A 166 -10.54 3.25 -22.11
CA ASP A 166 -10.03 4.60 -22.44
C ASP A 166 -9.54 5.33 -21.18
N VAL A 167 -10.23 5.15 -20.06
CA VAL A 167 -9.83 5.73 -18.76
C VAL A 167 -8.53 5.08 -18.28
N LEU A 168 -8.40 3.75 -18.38
CA LEU A 168 -7.15 3.05 -18.05
C LEU A 168 -5.96 3.55 -18.87
N GLN A 169 -6.13 3.72 -20.19
CA GLN A 169 -5.08 4.29 -21.04
C GLN A 169 -4.62 5.69 -20.61
N LYS A 170 -5.55 6.53 -20.15
CA LYS A 170 -5.23 7.88 -19.65
C LYS A 170 -4.48 7.80 -18.32
N ILE A 171 -4.92 6.92 -17.42
CA ILE A 171 -4.32 6.72 -16.09
C ILE A 171 -2.88 6.21 -16.20
N VAL A 172 -2.63 5.21 -17.06
CA VAL A 172 -1.30 4.64 -17.29
C VAL A 172 -0.29 5.70 -17.74
N LYS A 173 -0.73 6.73 -18.48
CA LYS A 173 0.16 7.77 -19.03
C LYS A 173 0.52 8.86 -18.03
N LYS A 174 -0.27 9.06 -16.99
CA LYS A 174 -0.13 10.15 -16.02
C LYS A 174 0.66 9.73 -14.79
N LYS A 175 1.38 10.67 -14.18
CA LYS A 175 2.07 10.40 -12.92
C LYS A 175 1.08 10.16 -11.79
N ALA A 176 1.30 9.09 -11.03
CA ALA A 176 0.58 8.82 -9.78
C ALA A 176 1.51 8.98 -8.58
N ARG A 177 1.01 9.64 -7.55
CA ARG A 177 1.60 9.75 -6.22
C ARG A 177 0.46 9.59 -5.24
N THR A 178 0.21 8.34 -4.82
CA THR A 178 -0.95 7.98 -4.00
C THR A 178 -0.52 7.30 -2.72
N ALA A 179 -1.36 7.39 -1.69
CA ALA A 179 -1.16 6.64 -0.47
C ALA A 179 -2.47 5.98 -0.03
N LEU A 180 -2.34 4.77 0.49
CA LEU A 180 -3.38 3.97 1.13
C LEU A 180 -2.93 3.71 2.57
N THR A 181 -3.77 4.05 3.54
CA THR A 181 -3.46 3.93 4.95
C THR A 181 -4.51 3.11 5.67
N SER A 182 -4.11 2.39 6.71
CA SER A 182 -5.02 1.51 7.47
C SER A 182 -6.00 2.26 8.36
N GLY A 183 -5.72 3.51 8.71
CA GLY A 183 -6.63 4.34 9.52
C GLY A 183 -5.92 5.48 10.21
N GLY A 184 -6.73 6.27 10.97
CA GLY A 184 -6.28 7.49 11.63
C GLY A 184 -5.63 7.28 13.01
N LEU A 185 -6.28 7.82 14.07
CA LEU A 185 -5.75 7.85 15.45
C LEU A 185 -5.86 6.52 16.21
N GLU A 186 -6.56 5.55 15.67
CA GLU A 186 -6.83 4.29 16.35
C GLU A 186 -5.64 3.32 16.22
N PRO A 187 -5.27 2.61 17.30
CA PRO A 187 -4.21 1.61 17.25
C PRO A 187 -4.50 0.56 16.19
N VAL A 188 -3.50 0.24 15.37
CA VAL A 188 -3.59 -0.93 14.47
C VAL A 188 -3.80 -2.16 15.35
N MET A 189 -4.94 -2.83 15.14
CA MET A 189 -5.21 -4.09 15.82
C MET A 189 -4.24 -5.15 15.31
N ASP A 190 -3.26 -5.49 16.15
CA ASP A 190 -2.24 -6.52 15.88
C ASP A 190 -2.81 -7.94 15.86
N SER A 191 -4.15 -8.07 15.90
CA SER A 191 -4.84 -9.36 15.81
C SER A 191 -6.29 -9.18 15.40
N GLY A 192 -6.56 -9.27 14.12
CA GLY A 192 -7.92 -9.49 13.58
C GLY A 192 -8.38 -10.94 13.68
N GLY A 193 -7.86 -11.72 14.66
CA GLY A 193 -8.19 -13.14 14.87
C GLY A 193 -7.39 -14.12 14.02
N GLY A 194 -6.29 -13.69 13.37
CA GLY A 194 -5.44 -14.52 12.51
C GLY A 194 -3.96 -14.15 12.58
N ASN A 195 -3.17 -14.61 11.60
CA ASN A 195 -1.74 -14.34 11.47
C ASN A 195 -1.42 -13.00 10.80
N HIS A 196 -2.44 -12.20 10.47
CA HIS A 196 -2.33 -10.93 9.75
C HIS A 196 -3.17 -9.86 10.44
N SER A 197 -2.81 -8.58 10.27
CA SER A 197 -3.68 -7.46 10.60
C SER A 197 -4.96 -7.50 9.75
N ALA A 198 -6.03 -6.86 10.21
CA ALA A 198 -7.26 -6.75 9.42
C ALA A 198 -7.03 -6.05 8.08
N PHE A 199 -6.18 -5.01 8.07
CA PHE A 199 -5.81 -4.28 6.87
C PHE A 199 -4.98 -5.13 5.91
N ALA A 200 -3.88 -5.76 6.39
CA ALA A 200 -3.04 -6.62 5.57
C ALA A 200 -3.82 -7.81 5.01
N SER A 201 -4.67 -8.44 5.82
CA SER A 201 -5.53 -9.55 5.38
C SER A 201 -6.44 -9.13 4.22
N ALA A 202 -7.11 -7.97 4.32
CA ALA A 202 -7.96 -7.45 3.25
C ALA A 202 -7.15 -7.07 2.00
N PHE A 203 -5.98 -6.43 2.17
CA PHE A 203 -5.10 -6.03 1.08
C PHE A 203 -4.58 -7.26 0.31
N ILE A 204 -4.06 -8.26 1.00
CA ILE A 204 -3.55 -9.50 0.44
C ILE A 204 -4.67 -10.25 -0.31
N SER A 205 -5.83 -10.45 0.32
CA SER A 205 -6.97 -11.16 -0.28
C SER A 205 -7.40 -10.53 -1.61
N LEU A 206 -7.49 -9.19 -1.68
CA LEU A 206 -7.87 -8.50 -2.91
C LEU A 206 -6.82 -8.59 -4.01
N LEU A 207 -5.54 -8.63 -3.66
CA LEU A 207 -4.49 -8.89 -4.64
C LEU A 207 -4.54 -10.33 -5.16
N GLU A 208 -4.79 -11.31 -4.29
CA GLU A 208 -4.90 -12.73 -4.67
C GLU A 208 -6.15 -13.01 -5.52
N GLU A 209 -7.26 -12.33 -5.22
CA GLU A 209 -8.53 -12.46 -5.95
C GLU A 209 -8.50 -11.76 -7.33
N ASN A 210 -7.59 -10.80 -7.56
CA ASN A 210 -7.49 -10.10 -8.85
C ASN A 210 -6.90 -11.02 -9.94
N ASP A 211 -7.61 -11.15 -11.06
CA ASP A 211 -7.21 -11.95 -12.21
C ASP A 211 -6.84 -11.14 -13.46
N GLY A 212 -6.73 -9.79 -13.32
CA GLY A 212 -6.46 -8.89 -14.42
C GLY A 212 -5.71 -7.62 -14.02
N VAL A 213 -6.32 -6.48 -14.26
CA VAL A 213 -5.82 -5.16 -13.86
C VAL A 213 -6.71 -4.58 -12.77
N LEU A 214 -6.11 -4.31 -11.61
CA LEU A 214 -6.76 -3.68 -10.47
C LEU A 214 -6.12 -2.33 -10.20
N ASP A 215 -6.86 -1.23 -10.32
CA ASP A 215 -6.37 0.07 -9.92
C ASP A 215 -6.52 0.30 -8.41
N ALA A 216 -5.66 1.16 -7.85
CA ALA A 216 -5.62 1.39 -6.41
C ALA A 216 -6.90 2.02 -5.86
N SER A 217 -7.64 2.79 -6.65
CA SER A 217 -8.96 3.34 -6.24
C SER A 217 -10.00 2.22 -6.10
N GLN A 218 -10.02 1.25 -7.02
CA GLN A 218 -10.90 0.08 -6.93
C GLN A 218 -10.49 -0.82 -5.76
N LEU A 219 -9.19 -1.08 -5.59
CA LEU A 219 -8.67 -1.82 -4.44
C LEU A 219 -9.15 -1.18 -3.14
N PHE A 220 -9.01 0.14 -2.99
CA PHE A 220 -9.48 0.87 -1.82
C PHE A 220 -10.97 0.73 -1.59
N SER A 221 -11.79 0.86 -2.64
CA SER A 221 -13.25 0.77 -2.53
C SER A 221 -13.73 -0.57 -1.99
N GLN A 222 -12.99 -1.65 -2.29
CA GLN A 222 -13.26 -3.01 -1.82
C GLN A 222 -12.62 -3.30 -0.46
N LEU A 223 -11.42 -2.74 -0.21
CA LEU A 223 -10.67 -2.93 1.04
C LEU A 223 -11.36 -2.26 2.23
N ARG A 224 -11.76 -1.00 2.06
CA ARG A 224 -12.29 -0.18 3.15
C ARG A 224 -13.44 -0.83 3.92
N PRO A 225 -14.52 -1.34 3.29
CA PRO A 225 -15.58 -2.02 4.02
C PRO A 225 -15.13 -3.32 4.68
N LYS A 226 -14.22 -4.08 4.06
CA LYS A 226 -13.68 -5.33 4.65
C LYS A 226 -12.92 -5.03 5.95
N VAL A 227 -12.13 -3.95 5.99
CA VAL A 227 -11.38 -3.54 7.20
C VAL A 227 -12.31 -3.01 8.28
N MET A 228 -13.25 -2.11 7.94
CA MET A 228 -14.16 -1.48 8.90
C MET A 228 -15.09 -2.48 9.60
N VAL A 229 -15.42 -3.61 8.97
CA VAL A 229 -16.22 -4.68 9.59
C VAL A 229 -15.39 -5.48 10.60
N ASN A 230 -14.08 -5.61 10.40
CA ASN A 230 -13.20 -6.49 11.18
C ASN A 230 -12.30 -5.74 12.17
N SER A 231 -12.28 -4.41 12.12
CA SER A 231 -11.48 -3.59 13.03
C SER A 231 -12.08 -2.18 13.19
N PRO A 232 -11.74 -1.43 14.25
CA PRO A 232 -12.18 -0.05 14.41
C PRO A 232 -11.50 0.91 13.41
N GLN A 233 -10.54 0.43 12.64
CA GLN A 233 -9.77 1.24 11.68
C GLN A 233 -10.64 1.72 10.52
N THR A 234 -10.38 2.93 10.06
CA THR A 234 -11.03 3.55 8.90
C THR A 234 -9.98 3.84 7.82
N PRO A 235 -9.74 2.91 6.88
CA PRO A 235 -8.76 3.12 5.81
C PRO A 235 -9.05 4.36 4.99
N GLU A 236 -7.97 5.03 4.59
CA GLU A 236 -7.99 6.21 3.75
C GLU A 236 -7.14 6.01 2.49
N TYR A 237 -7.60 6.58 1.38
CA TYR A 237 -6.87 6.60 0.11
C TYR A 237 -6.91 8.00 -0.51
N GLY A 238 -5.78 8.44 -1.02
CA GLY A 238 -5.72 9.75 -1.66
C GLY A 238 -4.39 10.07 -2.31
N ASN A 239 -4.31 11.27 -2.88
CA ASN A 239 -3.08 11.79 -3.45
C ASN A 239 -2.12 12.23 -2.36
N ILE A 240 -0.83 11.92 -2.51
CA ILE A 240 0.22 12.46 -1.66
C ILE A 240 0.40 13.94 -2.00
N HIS A 241 0.15 14.80 -1.01
CA HIS A 241 0.24 16.25 -1.19
C HIS A 241 1.66 16.68 -1.57
N GLN A 242 1.79 17.62 -2.51
CA GLN A 242 3.07 18.16 -2.99
C GLN A 242 4.09 17.12 -3.52
N ALA A 243 3.67 15.90 -3.85
CA ALA A 243 4.54 14.86 -4.40
C ALA A 243 4.58 14.79 -5.93
N GLY A 244 3.87 15.69 -6.63
CA GLY A 244 3.86 15.73 -8.11
C GLY A 244 2.87 14.74 -8.74
N HIS A 245 1.72 14.50 -8.09
CA HIS A 245 0.61 13.74 -8.66
C HIS A 245 -0.03 14.51 -9.84
N ASP A 246 -0.33 13.80 -10.95
CA ASP A 246 -0.89 14.37 -12.18
C ASP A 246 -2.16 13.61 -12.63
N GLY A 247 -2.91 13.06 -11.69
CA GLY A 247 -4.18 12.37 -11.97
C GLY A 247 -4.04 10.97 -12.57
N GLY A 248 -2.88 10.32 -12.40
CA GLY A 248 -2.71 8.89 -12.61
C GLY A 248 -3.23 8.06 -11.44
N ASP A 249 -3.19 6.74 -11.57
CA ASP A 249 -3.43 5.82 -10.47
C ASP A 249 -2.39 4.71 -10.48
N PHE A 250 -2.22 4.00 -9.36
CA PHE A 250 -1.36 2.85 -9.31
C PHE A 250 -2.13 1.62 -9.81
N LEU A 251 -1.50 0.83 -10.67
CA LEU A 251 -2.13 -0.33 -11.29
C LEU A 251 -1.41 -1.61 -10.85
N PHE A 252 -2.17 -2.57 -10.34
CA PHE A 252 -1.72 -3.94 -10.12
C PHE A 252 -2.10 -4.77 -11.35
N VAL A 253 -1.10 -5.22 -12.11
CA VAL A 253 -1.29 -5.99 -13.35
C VAL A 253 -0.86 -7.41 -13.09
N ARG A 254 -1.83 -8.34 -13.03
CA ARG A 254 -1.58 -9.77 -12.83
C ARG A 254 -0.76 -10.33 -13.99
N GLN A 255 0.25 -11.13 -13.70
CA GLN A 255 1.11 -11.77 -14.68
C GLN A 255 0.77 -13.27 -14.88
#